data_f70f14feac01b1002709fa780b616226
#
_entry.id   f70f14feac01b1002709fa780b616226
#
_cell.length_a   1.000
_cell.length_b   1.000
_cell.length_c   1.000
_cell.angle_alpha   90.00
_cell.angle_beta   90.00
_cell.angle_gamma   90.00
#
_symmetry.space_group_name_H-M   'P 1'
#
loop_
_entity.id
_entity.type
_entity.pdbx_description
1 polymer ?
#
loop_
_entity_poly.entity_id
_entity_poly.type
_entity_poly.pdbx_seq_one_letter_code
_entity_poly.pdbx_strand_id
1 'polypeptide(L)'
;MLGAAPAMAGHALAATALCSLAGQPVCPKVCEPTSKKLREKMLMAFRKREARRELGDSARPDACDWLDLQPSDIEFIVNDIWRGRCAVSRRKLDRKPLCLCRWYTARRFADKTQCIGADAVVLMAPPLADQLDAALNENPSRETAVAVVGEDAVSLIDARLRWVHSVAGGAWTSAGP
;
A
#
# COMPACT_ATOMS: atom_id res chain seq x y z
N MET A 1 -5.59 28.80 -32.39
CA MET A 1 -5.29 27.61 -31.57
C MET A 1 -6.40 27.27 -30.58
N LEU A 2 -7.66 27.23 -30.98
CA LEU A 2 -8.83 26.96 -30.09
C LEU A 2 -9.45 25.57 -30.25
N GLY A 3 -8.90 24.72 -31.12
CA GLY A 3 -9.51 23.42 -31.41
C GLY A 3 -9.12 22.25 -30.49
N ALA A 4 -7.99 22.32 -29.78
CA ALA A 4 -7.52 21.19 -28.99
C ALA A 4 -8.27 21.01 -27.65
N ALA A 5 -8.66 22.08 -26.99
CA ALA A 5 -9.33 22.02 -25.70
C ALA A 5 -10.74 21.37 -25.77
N PRO A 6 -11.60 21.71 -26.74
CA PRO A 6 -12.89 21.01 -26.91
C PRO A 6 -12.74 19.52 -27.23
N ALA A 7 -11.74 19.16 -28.05
CA ALA A 7 -11.49 17.77 -28.40
C ALA A 7 -11.03 16.96 -27.17
N MET A 8 -10.13 17.49 -26.36
CA MET A 8 -9.70 16.84 -25.12
C MET A 8 -10.85 16.68 -24.13
N ALA A 9 -11.71 17.70 -23.98
CA ALA A 9 -12.90 17.61 -23.14
C ALA A 9 -13.88 16.52 -23.64
N GLY A 10 -14.07 16.44 -24.95
CA GLY A 10 -14.89 15.39 -25.57
C GLY A 10 -14.36 13.98 -25.31
N HIS A 11 -13.06 13.76 -25.44
CA HIS A 11 -12.45 12.46 -25.14
C HIS A 11 -12.57 12.10 -23.65
N ALA A 12 -12.37 13.06 -22.74
CA ALA A 12 -12.52 12.83 -21.31
C ALA A 12 -13.97 12.45 -20.93
N LEU A 13 -14.96 13.12 -21.51
CA LEU A 13 -16.38 12.82 -21.30
C LEU A 13 -16.74 11.44 -21.87
N ALA A 14 -16.28 11.11 -23.07
CA ALA A 14 -16.50 9.80 -23.68
C ALA A 14 -15.87 8.66 -22.83
N ALA A 15 -14.65 8.84 -22.39
CA ALA A 15 -13.99 7.88 -21.50
C ALA A 15 -14.75 7.71 -20.18
N THR A 16 -15.22 8.80 -19.58
CA THR A 16 -16.03 8.77 -18.35
C THR A 16 -17.34 8.00 -18.56
N ALA A 17 -18.03 8.27 -19.67
CA ALA A 17 -19.28 7.57 -20.01
C ALA A 17 -19.06 6.07 -20.22
N LEU A 18 -18.02 5.69 -20.98
CA LEU A 18 -17.69 4.28 -21.22
C LEU A 18 -17.33 3.55 -19.93
N CYS A 19 -16.53 4.15 -19.07
CA CYS A 19 -16.19 3.56 -17.78
C CYS A 19 -17.40 3.41 -16.85
N SER A 20 -18.31 4.39 -16.87
CA SER A 20 -19.57 4.33 -16.12
C SER A 20 -20.47 3.20 -16.60
N LEU A 21 -20.63 3.05 -17.94
CA LEU A 21 -21.40 1.98 -18.56
C LEU A 21 -20.80 0.59 -18.30
N ALA A 22 -19.47 0.50 -18.24
CA ALA A 22 -18.75 -0.73 -17.91
C ALA A 22 -18.79 -1.09 -16.41
N GLY A 23 -19.48 -0.31 -15.57
CA GLY A 23 -19.49 -0.49 -14.13
C GLY A 23 -18.13 -0.20 -13.46
N GLN A 24 -17.22 0.43 -14.19
CA GLN A 24 -15.90 0.84 -13.75
C GLN A 24 -15.82 2.38 -13.68
N PRO A 25 -16.39 3.02 -12.65
CA PRO A 25 -16.42 4.47 -12.60
C PRO A 25 -14.99 5.03 -12.61
N VAL A 26 -14.72 5.92 -13.57
CA VAL A 26 -13.49 6.73 -13.52
C VAL A 26 -13.53 7.48 -12.21
N CYS A 27 -12.55 7.21 -11.38
CA CYS A 27 -12.40 7.93 -10.13
C CYS A 27 -11.55 9.19 -10.42
N PRO A 28 -12.19 10.35 -10.68
CA PRO A 28 -11.48 11.56 -11.11
C PRO A 28 -10.77 12.27 -9.97
N LYS A 29 -10.72 11.69 -8.77
CA LYS A 29 -9.91 12.26 -7.71
C LYS A 29 -8.45 11.95 -8.02
N VAL A 30 -7.84 12.85 -8.77
CA VAL A 30 -6.40 13.03 -8.73
C VAL A 30 -6.05 13.20 -7.25
N CYS A 31 -5.49 12.17 -6.64
CA CYS A 31 -4.87 12.34 -5.33
C CYS A 31 -3.76 13.36 -5.53
N GLU A 32 -3.69 14.37 -4.69
CA GLU A 32 -2.56 15.28 -4.71
C GLU A 32 -1.28 14.45 -4.63
N PRO A 33 -0.31 14.67 -5.54
CA PRO A 33 0.89 13.86 -5.57
C PRO A 33 1.60 13.96 -4.22
N THR A 34 1.92 12.82 -3.66
CA THR A 34 2.65 12.76 -2.39
C THR A 34 4.02 13.40 -2.57
N SER A 35 4.35 14.41 -1.77
CA SER A 35 5.63 15.13 -1.92
C SER A 35 6.82 14.18 -1.76
N LYS A 36 7.93 14.43 -2.50
CA LYS A 36 9.16 13.64 -2.41
C LYS A 36 9.60 13.42 -0.96
N LYS A 37 9.64 14.49 -0.17
CA LYS A 37 10.02 14.44 1.25
C LYS A 37 9.12 13.53 2.07
N LEU A 38 7.81 13.52 1.81
CA LEU A 38 6.87 12.65 2.52
C LEU A 38 7.08 11.18 2.13
N ARG A 39 7.29 10.89 0.84
CA ARG A 39 7.59 9.53 0.36
C ARG A 39 8.84 8.95 1.02
N GLU A 40 9.93 9.71 1.01
CA GLU A 40 11.19 9.33 1.67
C GLU A 40 10.99 9.10 3.17
N LYS A 41 10.27 10.00 3.84
CA LYS A 41 9.96 9.88 5.27
C LYS A 41 9.15 8.62 5.58
N MET A 42 8.14 8.31 4.75
CA MET A 42 7.31 7.12 4.93
C MET A 42 8.10 5.83 4.69
N LEU A 43 8.93 5.80 3.65
CA LEU A 43 9.80 4.66 3.37
C LEU A 43 10.80 4.43 4.51
N MET A 44 11.45 5.48 4.99
CA MET A 44 12.39 5.36 6.13
C MET A 44 11.69 4.93 7.42
N ALA A 45 10.48 5.41 7.67
CA ALA A 45 9.69 4.98 8.82
C ALA A 45 9.30 3.50 8.71
N PHE A 46 8.96 3.03 7.51
CA PHE A 46 8.65 1.63 7.25
C PHE A 46 9.90 0.74 7.39
N ARG A 47 11.03 1.13 6.80
CA ARG A 47 12.32 0.44 6.99
C ARG A 47 12.69 0.32 8.47
N LYS A 48 12.53 1.39 9.24
CA LYS A 48 12.78 1.35 10.68
C LYS A 48 11.86 0.38 11.42
N ARG A 49 10.58 0.31 11.04
CA ARG A 49 9.61 -0.63 11.62
C ARG A 49 10.01 -2.08 11.30
N GLU A 50 10.37 -2.36 10.07
CA GLU A 50 10.80 -3.68 9.62
C GLU A 50 12.13 -4.12 10.25
N ALA A 51 13.12 -3.22 10.31
CA ALA A 51 14.38 -3.47 10.98
C ALA A 51 14.19 -3.85 12.46
N ARG A 52 13.34 -3.08 13.17
CA ARG A 52 13.02 -3.37 14.58
C ARG A 52 12.36 -4.75 14.72
N ARG A 53 11.46 -5.11 13.82
CA ARG A 53 10.76 -6.40 13.82
C ARG A 53 11.71 -7.59 13.65
N GLU A 54 12.64 -7.51 12.69
CA GLU A 54 13.47 -8.64 12.28
C GLU A 54 14.81 -8.70 13.04
N LEU A 55 15.37 -7.55 13.40
CA LEU A 55 16.73 -7.42 13.92
C LEU A 55 16.78 -6.83 15.34
N GLY A 56 15.63 -6.37 15.87
CA GLY A 56 15.54 -5.76 17.20
C GLY A 56 15.69 -4.24 17.22
N ASP A 57 15.52 -3.64 18.39
CA ASP A 57 15.39 -2.19 18.58
C ASP A 57 16.60 -1.36 18.15
N SER A 58 17.80 -1.94 18.17
CA SER A 58 19.06 -1.27 17.80
C SER A 58 19.37 -1.33 16.31
N ALA A 59 18.51 -1.96 15.50
CA ALA A 59 18.76 -2.17 14.09
C ALA A 59 18.67 -0.87 13.28
N ARG A 60 19.56 -0.74 12.29
CA ARG A 60 19.57 0.38 11.36
C ARG A 60 18.54 0.16 10.25
N PRO A 61 17.83 1.22 9.80
CA PRO A 61 16.88 1.11 8.69
C PRO A 61 17.52 0.62 7.38
N ASP A 62 18.81 0.90 7.19
CA ASP A 62 19.55 0.53 5.97
C ASP A 62 19.87 -0.98 5.90
N ALA A 63 19.69 -1.71 7.00
CA ALA A 63 19.89 -3.17 7.04
C ALA A 63 18.71 -3.97 6.45
N CYS A 64 17.69 -3.29 5.91
CA CYS A 64 16.49 -3.93 5.36
C CYS A 64 16.62 -4.21 3.85
N ASP A 65 17.56 -5.08 3.46
CA ASP A 65 17.78 -5.45 2.04
C ASP A 65 16.59 -6.19 1.43
N TRP A 66 15.72 -6.75 2.28
CA TRP A 66 14.49 -7.43 1.87
C TRP A 66 13.32 -6.52 1.52
N LEU A 67 13.45 -5.20 1.67
CA LEU A 67 12.44 -4.25 1.24
C LEU A 67 12.76 -3.78 -0.19
N ASP A 68 12.12 -4.43 -1.15
CA ASP A 68 12.20 -4.06 -2.56
C ASP A 68 11.20 -2.94 -2.87
N LEU A 69 11.39 -1.81 -2.19
CA LEU A 69 10.54 -0.62 -2.33
C LEU A 69 11.38 0.63 -2.54
N GLN A 70 11.02 1.36 -3.58
CA GLN A 70 11.57 2.67 -3.91
C GLN A 70 10.61 3.79 -3.47
N PRO A 71 11.05 5.05 -3.39
CA PRO A 71 10.16 6.18 -3.10
C PRO A 71 9.00 6.34 -4.09
N SER A 72 9.16 5.91 -5.34
CA SER A 72 8.09 5.85 -6.35
C SER A 72 6.99 4.86 -5.96
N ASP A 73 7.36 3.71 -5.39
CA ASP A 73 6.39 2.70 -4.99
C ASP A 73 5.55 3.17 -3.81
N ILE A 74 6.13 4.00 -2.94
CA ILE A 74 5.37 4.65 -1.85
C ILE A 74 4.29 5.56 -2.42
N GLU A 75 4.55 6.28 -3.52
CA GLU A 75 3.52 7.07 -4.19
C GLU A 75 2.41 6.21 -4.72
N PHE A 76 2.73 5.12 -5.42
CA PHE A 76 1.76 4.14 -5.90
C PHE A 76 0.93 3.53 -4.75
N ILE A 77 1.60 3.09 -3.67
CA ILE A 77 0.92 2.53 -2.49
C ILE A 77 -0.06 3.55 -1.90
N VAL A 78 0.40 4.78 -1.66
CA VAL A 78 -0.40 5.80 -0.99
C VAL A 78 -1.53 6.30 -1.88
N ASN A 79 -1.24 6.65 -3.14
CA ASN A 79 -2.18 7.34 -4.01
C ASN A 79 -3.09 6.38 -4.78
N ASP A 80 -2.54 5.32 -5.36
CA ASP A 80 -3.29 4.42 -6.24
C ASP A 80 -3.94 3.28 -5.45
N ILE A 81 -3.19 2.60 -4.59
CA ILE A 81 -3.73 1.49 -3.81
C ILE A 81 -4.68 2.02 -2.72
N TRP A 82 -4.21 2.92 -1.85
CA TRP A 82 -4.96 3.33 -0.65
C TRP A 82 -5.66 4.69 -0.78
N ARG A 83 -5.39 5.45 -1.86
CA ARG A 83 -6.00 6.75 -2.15
C ARG A 83 -5.88 7.75 -0.98
N GLY A 84 -4.72 7.77 -0.33
CA GLY A 84 -4.43 8.60 0.83
C GLY A 84 -5.32 8.29 2.05
N ARG A 85 -5.89 7.09 2.15
CA ARG A 85 -6.79 6.70 3.24
C ARG A 85 -6.27 5.49 4.01
N CYS A 86 -6.54 5.48 5.29
CA CYS A 86 -6.33 4.28 6.10
C CYS A 86 -7.16 3.10 5.54
N ALA A 87 -6.54 1.97 5.38
CA ALA A 87 -7.17 0.77 4.84
C ALA A 87 -8.38 0.30 5.67
N VAL A 88 -8.32 0.47 6.97
CA VAL A 88 -9.35 0.03 7.91
C VAL A 88 -10.38 1.13 8.16
N SER A 89 -9.97 2.29 8.70
CA SER A 89 -10.90 3.34 9.12
C SER A 89 -11.41 4.23 7.99
N ARG A 90 -10.84 4.10 6.78
CA ARG A 90 -11.15 4.93 5.61
C ARG A 90 -10.90 6.43 5.80
N ARG A 91 -10.30 6.84 6.90
CA ARG A 91 -9.95 8.23 7.17
C ARG A 91 -8.78 8.66 6.28
N LYS A 92 -8.82 9.91 5.84
CA LYS A 92 -7.73 10.51 5.07
C LYS A 92 -6.50 10.80 5.93
N LEU A 93 -5.37 10.99 5.22
CA LEU A 93 -4.08 11.35 5.78
C LEU A 93 -4.04 12.74 6.46
N ASP A 94 -5.09 13.54 6.36
CA ASP A 94 -5.09 15.01 6.56
C ASP A 94 -4.67 15.49 7.95
N ARG A 95 -4.86 14.71 9.01
CA ARG A 95 -4.61 15.19 10.38
C ARG A 95 -3.86 14.23 11.30
N LYS A 96 -3.77 12.96 10.96
CA LYS A 96 -2.96 12.00 11.71
C LYS A 96 -2.07 11.26 10.72
N PRO A 97 -0.76 11.17 10.98
CA PRO A 97 0.13 10.45 10.09
C PRO A 97 -0.36 9.02 9.96
N LEU A 98 -0.49 8.53 8.73
CA LEU A 98 -0.63 7.11 8.45
C LEU A 98 0.77 6.52 8.29
N CYS A 99 0.91 5.24 8.56
CA CYS A 99 2.15 4.51 8.37
C CYS A 99 1.93 3.28 7.49
N LEU A 100 2.99 2.82 6.90
CA LEU A 100 3.03 1.56 6.18
C LEU A 100 3.24 0.42 7.18
N CYS A 101 2.55 -0.69 6.93
CA CYS A 101 2.59 -1.88 7.75
C CYS A 101 2.58 -3.11 6.84
N ARG A 102 3.33 -4.17 7.21
CA ARG A 102 3.33 -5.45 6.53
C ARG A 102 1.98 -6.15 6.74
N TRP A 103 1.42 -6.70 5.67
CA TRP A 103 0.21 -7.51 5.75
C TRP A 103 0.55 -8.99 5.95
N TYR A 104 -0.35 -9.77 6.51
CA TYR A 104 -0.13 -11.19 6.83
C TYR A 104 0.20 -12.04 5.60
N THR A 105 -0.22 -11.62 4.40
CA THR A 105 0.09 -12.30 3.14
C THR A 105 1.51 -12.11 2.66
N ALA A 106 2.32 -11.28 3.33
CA ALA A 106 3.71 -11.08 2.96
C ALA A 106 4.48 -12.40 3.03
N ARG A 107 5.04 -12.83 1.91
CA ARG A 107 5.78 -14.10 1.79
C ARG A 107 6.90 -14.25 2.80
N ARG A 108 7.47 -13.12 3.24
CA ARG A 108 8.53 -13.08 4.26
C ARG A 108 8.13 -13.65 5.63
N PHE A 109 6.87 -13.76 5.93
CA PHE A 109 6.42 -14.49 7.13
C PHE A 109 6.70 -15.99 7.05
N ALA A 110 6.55 -16.57 5.87
CA ALA A 110 6.82 -17.98 5.61
C ALA A 110 8.29 -18.26 5.26
N ASP A 111 8.92 -17.32 4.53
CA ASP A 111 10.30 -17.46 4.06
C ASP A 111 11.03 -16.11 4.17
N LYS A 112 12.01 -16.04 5.06
CA LYS A 112 12.80 -14.85 5.36
C LYS A 112 13.72 -14.41 4.22
N THR A 113 13.89 -15.22 3.19
CA THR A 113 14.65 -14.86 1.98
C THR A 113 13.83 -14.02 1.01
N GLN A 114 12.51 -14.01 1.18
CA GLN A 114 11.61 -13.28 0.28
C GLN A 114 11.60 -11.77 0.56
N CYS A 115 11.52 -11.00 -0.52
CA CYS A 115 11.37 -9.56 -0.46
C CYS A 115 9.91 -9.16 -0.17
N ILE A 116 9.73 -7.95 0.34
CA ILE A 116 8.42 -7.32 0.57
C ILE A 116 8.20 -6.28 -0.52
N GLY A 117 7.21 -6.52 -1.37
CA GLY A 117 6.75 -5.60 -2.39
C GLY A 117 5.50 -4.81 -1.98
N ALA A 118 5.01 -3.98 -2.88
CA ALA A 118 3.81 -3.17 -2.67
C ALA A 118 2.52 -3.99 -2.48
N ASP A 119 2.50 -5.23 -2.98
CA ASP A 119 1.41 -6.19 -2.88
C ASP A 119 1.23 -6.79 -1.46
N ALA A 120 2.14 -6.48 -0.56
CA ALA A 120 2.12 -6.96 0.83
C ALA A 120 2.14 -5.82 1.86
N VAL A 121 1.85 -4.57 1.43
CA VAL A 121 1.94 -3.39 2.27
C VAL A 121 0.62 -2.65 2.37
N VAL A 122 0.24 -2.31 3.60
CA VAL A 122 -1.02 -1.66 3.95
C VAL A 122 -0.77 -0.31 4.59
N LEU A 123 -1.61 0.68 4.26
CA LEU A 123 -1.57 2.01 4.84
C LEU A 123 -2.57 2.11 6.00
N MET A 124 -2.11 2.36 7.22
CA MET A 124 -3.01 2.42 8.39
C MET A 124 -2.55 3.40 9.47
N ALA A 125 -3.40 3.61 10.48
CA ALA A 125 -3.06 4.44 11.61
C ALA A 125 -1.99 3.76 12.49
N PRO A 126 -0.98 4.50 13.00
CA PRO A 126 0.13 3.92 13.75
C PRO A 126 -0.28 3.02 14.93
N PRO A 127 -1.22 3.38 15.80
CA PRO A 127 -1.60 2.50 16.92
C PRO A 127 -2.17 1.14 16.46
N LEU A 128 -2.93 1.17 15.35
CA LEU A 128 -3.49 -0.06 14.78
C LEU A 128 -2.41 -0.90 14.09
N ALA A 129 -1.45 -0.23 13.43
CA ALA A 129 -0.30 -0.91 12.84
C ALA A 129 0.57 -1.58 13.89
N ASP A 130 0.77 -0.94 15.06
CA ASP A 130 1.54 -1.51 16.16
C ASP A 130 0.85 -2.75 16.76
N GLN A 131 -0.47 -2.71 16.92
CA GLN A 131 -1.27 -3.87 17.36
C GLN A 131 -1.21 -5.01 16.35
N LEU A 132 -1.36 -4.71 15.07
CA LEU A 132 -1.29 -5.71 14.01
C LEU A 132 0.09 -6.34 13.92
N ASP A 133 1.14 -5.53 14.00
CA ASP A 133 2.53 -6.00 13.99
C ASP A 133 2.82 -6.94 15.16
N ALA A 134 2.38 -6.60 16.36
CA ALA A 134 2.55 -7.46 17.53
C ALA A 134 1.84 -8.82 17.34
N ALA A 135 0.58 -8.79 16.92
CA ALA A 135 -0.21 -9.99 16.70
C ALA A 135 0.35 -10.89 15.58
N LEU A 136 0.73 -10.29 14.43
CA LEU A 136 1.28 -11.03 13.30
C LEU A 136 2.71 -11.57 13.54
N ASN A 137 3.45 -11.01 14.46
CA ASN A 137 4.75 -11.57 14.88
C ASN A 137 4.59 -12.89 15.62
N GLU A 138 3.51 -13.03 16.38
CA GLU A 138 3.20 -14.26 17.10
C GLU A 138 2.59 -15.31 16.17
N ASN A 139 1.60 -14.92 15.37
CA ASN A 139 0.91 -15.81 14.45
C ASN A 139 0.51 -15.05 13.17
N PRO A 140 1.28 -15.17 12.07
CA PRO A 140 0.98 -14.52 10.79
C PRO A 140 -0.15 -15.26 10.04
N SER A 141 -1.39 -15.06 10.47
CA SER A 141 -2.57 -15.70 9.88
C SER A 141 -3.68 -14.69 9.56
N ARG A 142 -4.61 -15.12 8.71
CA ARG A 142 -5.80 -14.34 8.39
C ARG A 142 -6.67 -14.11 9.64
N GLU A 143 -6.82 -15.13 10.45
CA GLU A 143 -7.60 -15.10 11.68
C GLU A 143 -7.04 -14.06 12.65
N THR A 144 -5.72 -13.97 12.76
CA THR A 144 -5.05 -12.95 13.57
C THR A 144 -5.34 -11.54 13.04
N ALA A 145 -5.27 -11.36 11.72
CA ALA A 145 -5.61 -10.07 11.11
C ALA A 145 -7.09 -9.71 11.35
N VAL A 146 -8.00 -10.67 11.23
CA VAL A 146 -9.44 -10.49 11.52
C VAL A 146 -9.67 -10.08 12.97
N ALA A 147 -8.98 -10.70 13.91
CA ALA A 147 -9.11 -10.37 15.34
C ALA A 147 -8.71 -8.90 15.63
N VAL A 148 -7.74 -8.34 14.88
CA VAL A 148 -7.24 -6.97 15.10
C VAL A 148 -8.04 -5.92 14.33
N VAL A 149 -8.38 -6.17 13.06
CA VAL A 149 -8.97 -5.13 12.17
C VAL A 149 -10.40 -5.42 11.75
N GLY A 150 -10.92 -6.61 12.00
CA GLY A 150 -12.27 -7.05 11.63
C GLY A 150 -12.35 -7.68 10.24
N GLU A 151 -13.34 -8.56 10.04
CA GLU A 151 -13.53 -9.36 8.83
C GLU A 151 -13.73 -8.51 7.57
N ASP A 152 -14.58 -7.49 7.63
CA ASP A 152 -14.88 -6.62 6.48
C ASP A 152 -13.62 -5.88 6.00
N ALA A 153 -12.80 -5.41 6.94
CA ALA A 153 -11.55 -4.74 6.61
C ALA A 153 -10.55 -5.71 5.98
N VAL A 154 -10.39 -6.91 6.54
CA VAL A 154 -9.51 -7.95 5.98
C VAL A 154 -9.93 -8.31 4.56
N SER A 155 -11.20 -8.63 4.35
CA SER A 155 -11.73 -9.01 3.03
C SER A 155 -11.48 -7.94 1.98
N LEU A 156 -11.64 -6.67 2.34
CA LEU A 156 -11.39 -5.55 1.44
C LEU A 156 -9.89 -5.35 1.17
N ILE A 157 -9.03 -5.46 2.19
CA ILE A 157 -7.58 -5.35 2.05
C ILE A 157 -7.09 -6.47 1.14
N ASP A 158 -7.50 -7.70 1.39
CA ASP A 158 -7.11 -8.87 0.60
C ASP A 158 -7.53 -8.74 -0.87
N ALA A 159 -8.76 -8.29 -1.13
CA ALA A 159 -9.22 -8.05 -2.49
C ALA A 159 -8.36 -7.01 -3.21
N ARG A 160 -7.97 -5.96 -2.52
CA ARG A 160 -7.16 -4.88 -3.07
C ARG A 160 -5.71 -5.31 -3.32
N LEU A 161 -5.09 -6.04 -2.40
CA LEU A 161 -3.73 -6.54 -2.57
C LEU A 161 -3.66 -7.62 -3.66
N ARG A 162 -4.67 -8.48 -3.80
CA ARG A 162 -4.78 -9.40 -4.95
C ARG A 162 -4.86 -8.66 -6.28
N TRP A 163 -5.61 -7.54 -6.34
CA TRP A 163 -5.63 -6.71 -7.54
C TRP A 163 -4.23 -6.13 -7.82
N VAL A 164 -3.53 -5.60 -6.81
CA VAL A 164 -2.14 -5.11 -6.97
C VAL A 164 -1.25 -6.21 -7.52
N HIS A 165 -1.32 -7.40 -6.95
CA HIS A 165 -0.54 -8.55 -7.41
C HIS A 165 -0.85 -8.91 -8.88
N SER A 166 -2.10 -8.84 -9.31
CA SER A 166 -2.50 -9.13 -10.69
C SER A 166 -2.03 -8.06 -11.69
N VAL A 167 -1.99 -6.79 -11.30
CA VAL A 167 -1.59 -5.67 -12.16
C VAL A 167 -0.08 -5.50 -12.21
N ALA A 168 0.57 -5.65 -11.07
CA ALA A 168 2.03 -5.57 -10.95
C ALA A 168 2.73 -6.88 -11.34
N GLY A 169 1.97 -7.86 -11.77
CA GLY A 169 2.26 -9.25 -12.06
C GLY A 169 3.70 -9.56 -12.42
N GLY A 170 4.51 -9.94 -11.46
CA GLY A 170 5.88 -10.36 -11.64
C GLY A 170 6.97 -9.31 -11.42
N ALA A 171 6.65 -8.01 -11.34
CA ALA A 171 7.67 -6.99 -11.09
C ALA A 171 8.37 -7.17 -9.73
N TRP A 172 7.66 -7.69 -8.73
CA TRP A 172 8.21 -7.99 -7.40
C TRP A 172 8.41 -9.50 -7.13
N THR A 173 8.09 -10.35 -8.10
CA THR A 173 8.33 -11.81 -7.97
C THR A 173 9.63 -12.26 -8.63
N SER A 174 10.30 -11.38 -9.37
CA SER A 174 11.45 -11.72 -10.22
C SER A 174 12.82 -11.31 -9.67
N ALA A 175 12.92 -10.88 -8.44
CA ALA A 175 14.21 -10.77 -7.75
C ALA A 175 14.58 -12.12 -7.13
N GLY A 176 14.77 -13.12 -7.96
CA GLY A 176 15.58 -14.31 -7.67
C GLY A 176 16.93 -14.15 -8.36
N PRO A 177 18.00 -14.71 -7.81
CA PRO A 177 19.38 -14.49 -8.20
C PRO A 177 19.66 -14.79 -9.64
#